data_86a2b7a7e33c6baa03abfa6ec38d555c
#
_entry.id   86a2b7a7e33c6baa03abfa6ec38d555c
#
_cell.length_a   1.000
_cell.length_b   1.000
_cell.length_c   1.000
_cell.angle_alpha   90.00
_cell.angle_beta   90.00
_cell.angle_gamma   90.00
#
_symmetry.space_group_name_H-M   'P 1'
#
loop_
_entity.id
_entity.type
_entity.pdbx_description
1 polymer ?
#
loop_
_entity_poly.entity_id
_entity_poly.type
_entity_poly.pdbx_seq_one_letter_code
_entity_poly.pdbx_strand_id
1 'polypeptide(L)'
;MGLLDRVRGRRKGDVGLFVDGPNVLRSEFDVDLDDLRAIAAEHGRLSLARLYLDEHATPGLIQAGEAHGFAVVTTSGDVDVKLAVDATLAAAKERIDTLVIASRDTDFKPALETAAERGCRTVAIAPGEYGRSDALANTAHESHTLEE
;
A
#
# COMPACT_ATOMS: atom_id res chain seq x y z
N MET A 1 10.44 -26.45 15.65
CA MET A 1 10.80 -25.45 14.67
C MET A 1 12.15 -25.74 14.06
N GLY A 2 12.19 -25.90 12.76
CA GLY A 2 13.42 -26.20 12.07
C GLY A 2 14.28 -24.96 11.81
N LEU A 3 15.51 -25.20 11.36
CA LEU A 3 16.42 -24.15 10.97
C LEU A 3 15.80 -23.26 9.87
N LEU A 4 15.07 -23.87 8.94
CA LEU A 4 14.43 -23.17 7.84
C LEU A 4 13.41 -22.15 8.34
N ASP A 5 12.62 -22.51 9.34
CA ASP A 5 11.63 -21.61 9.94
C ASP A 5 12.30 -20.43 10.62
N ARG A 6 13.43 -20.68 11.28
CA ARG A 6 14.18 -19.60 11.90
C ARG A 6 14.78 -18.64 10.89
N VAL A 7 15.31 -19.16 9.79
CA VAL A 7 15.84 -18.34 8.71
C VAL A 7 14.71 -17.52 8.09
N ARG A 8 13.58 -18.16 7.85
CA ARG A 8 12.41 -17.50 7.30
C ARG A 8 11.89 -16.39 8.23
N GLY A 9 11.85 -16.65 9.53
CA GLY A 9 11.42 -15.66 10.54
C GLY A 9 12.34 -14.46 10.65
N ARG A 10 13.60 -14.59 10.21
CA ARG A 10 14.57 -13.48 10.20
C ARG A 10 14.50 -12.66 8.93
N ARG A 11 13.90 -13.20 7.88
CA ARG A 11 13.73 -12.48 6.62
C ARG A 11 12.51 -11.60 6.74
N LYS A 12 12.64 -10.38 6.24
CA LYS A 12 11.53 -9.45 6.22
C LYS A 12 10.42 -9.88 5.25
N GLY A 13 10.76 -10.77 4.32
CA GLY A 13 9.82 -11.29 3.35
C GLY A 13 9.46 -10.29 2.26
N ASP A 14 8.41 -10.61 1.53
CA ASP A 14 7.95 -9.82 0.39
C ASP A 14 6.90 -8.80 0.83
N VAL A 15 7.03 -7.60 0.29
CA VAL A 15 6.15 -6.47 0.60
C VAL A 15 5.31 -6.11 -0.63
N GLY A 16 4.02 -5.91 -0.42
CA GLY A 16 3.14 -5.33 -1.43
C GLY A 16 2.71 -3.93 -1.03
N LEU A 17 2.98 -2.97 -1.90
CA LEU A 17 2.58 -1.57 -1.73
C LEU A 17 1.44 -1.26 -2.69
N PHE A 18 0.32 -0.80 -2.12
CA PHE A 18 -0.89 -0.45 -2.87
C PHE A 18 -1.23 1.01 -2.57
N VAL A 19 -1.18 1.85 -3.60
CA VAL A 19 -1.36 3.29 -3.46
C VAL A 19 -2.68 3.72 -4.08
N ASP A 20 -3.51 4.37 -3.27
CA ASP A 20 -4.77 4.96 -3.70
C ASP A 20 -4.46 6.34 -4.31
N GLY A 21 -4.25 6.37 -5.63
CA GLY A 21 -3.81 7.57 -6.32
C GLY A 21 -4.74 8.78 -6.15
N PRO A 22 -6.05 8.64 -6.42
CA PRO A 22 -6.96 9.77 -6.26
C PRO A 22 -7.00 10.35 -4.84
N ASN A 23 -6.72 9.51 -3.86
CA ASN A 23 -6.75 9.93 -2.45
C ASN A 23 -5.42 10.56 -2.02
N VAL A 24 -4.31 10.02 -2.49
CA VAL A 24 -2.96 10.38 -2.04
C VAL A 24 -2.33 11.47 -2.90
N LEU A 25 -2.58 11.45 -4.22
CA LEU A 25 -1.97 12.38 -5.18
C LEU A 25 -2.79 13.65 -5.39
N ARG A 26 -3.46 14.11 -4.36
CA ARG A 26 -4.22 15.35 -4.40
C ARG A 26 -3.27 16.54 -4.26
N SER A 27 -3.68 17.68 -4.82
CA SER A 27 -2.84 18.87 -4.84
C SER A 27 -2.52 19.43 -3.46
N GLU A 28 -3.36 19.17 -2.45
CA GLU A 28 -3.08 19.58 -1.08
C GLU A 28 -2.02 18.74 -0.38
N PHE A 29 -1.62 17.64 -0.98
CA PHE A 29 -0.53 16.80 -0.48
C PHE A 29 0.65 16.86 -1.44
N ASP A 30 1.84 17.03 -0.91
CA ASP A 30 3.07 17.03 -1.70
C ASP A 30 3.73 15.65 -1.58
N VAL A 31 3.10 14.65 -2.21
CA VAL A 31 3.53 13.25 -2.07
C VAL A 31 4.54 12.89 -3.15
N ASP A 32 5.68 12.40 -2.70
CA ASP A 32 6.70 11.83 -3.57
C ASP A 32 6.52 10.32 -3.63
N LEU A 33 6.32 9.79 -4.84
CA LEU A 33 6.15 8.36 -5.05
C LEU A 33 7.36 7.55 -4.59
N ASP A 34 8.57 8.13 -4.71
CA ASP A 34 9.79 7.46 -4.24
C ASP A 34 9.80 7.30 -2.72
N ASP A 35 9.24 8.27 -1.99
CA ASP A 35 9.14 8.16 -0.54
C ASP A 35 8.22 7.02 -0.11
N LEU A 36 7.12 6.83 -0.84
CA LEU A 36 6.22 5.71 -0.58
C LEU A 36 6.94 4.37 -0.75
N ARG A 37 7.69 4.25 -1.84
CA ARG A 37 8.46 3.02 -2.10
C ARG A 37 9.54 2.81 -1.04
N ALA A 38 10.22 3.88 -0.63
CA ALA A 38 11.27 3.79 0.38
C ALA A 38 10.73 3.30 1.72
N ILE A 39 9.59 3.83 2.14
CA ILE A 39 8.95 3.40 3.38
C ILE A 39 8.54 1.92 3.29
N ALA A 40 7.92 1.52 2.20
CA ALA A 40 7.53 0.13 2.00
C ALA A 40 8.75 -0.81 2.02
N ALA A 41 9.84 -0.40 1.37
CA ALA A 41 11.05 -1.20 1.28
C ALA A 41 11.76 -1.39 2.63
N GLU A 42 11.45 -0.58 3.62
CA GLU A 42 11.98 -0.78 4.98
C GLU A 42 11.45 -2.07 5.61
N HIS A 43 10.32 -2.57 5.13
CA HIS A 43 9.66 -3.75 5.68
C HIS A 43 10.07 -5.06 4.99
N GLY A 44 10.84 -4.98 3.91
CA GLY A 44 11.29 -6.17 3.19
C GLY A 44 11.48 -5.88 1.71
N ARG A 45 11.53 -6.96 0.92
CA ARG A 45 11.66 -6.85 -0.54
C ARG A 45 10.35 -6.37 -1.15
N LEU A 46 10.38 -5.23 -1.82
CA LEU A 46 9.19 -4.68 -2.48
C LEU A 46 8.92 -5.48 -3.77
N SER A 47 8.04 -6.47 -3.67
CA SER A 47 7.72 -7.38 -4.79
C SER A 47 6.54 -6.92 -5.61
N LEU A 48 5.61 -6.19 -5.00
CA LEU A 48 4.46 -5.59 -5.68
C LEU A 48 4.41 -4.11 -5.32
N ALA A 49 4.36 -3.25 -6.32
CA ALA A 49 4.14 -1.81 -6.12
C ALA A 49 3.14 -1.37 -7.17
N ARG A 50 1.92 -1.08 -6.74
CA ARG A 50 0.82 -0.73 -7.63
C ARG A 50 0.26 0.65 -7.29
N LEU A 51 0.11 1.47 -8.32
CA LEU A 51 -0.52 2.77 -8.22
C LEU A 51 -1.89 2.70 -8.90
N TYR A 52 -2.94 2.92 -8.13
CA TYR A 52 -4.31 2.86 -8.63
C TYR A 52 -4.80 4.25 -9.00
N LEU A 53 -5.31 4.38 -10.21
CA LEU A 53 -5.81 5.64 -10.75
C LEU A 53 -7.20 5.43 -11.36
N ASP A 54 -7.97 6.52 -11.43
CA ASP A 54 -9.26 6.46 -12.10
C ASP A 54 -9.14 6.75 -13.60
N GLU A 55 -10.27 6.75 -14.29
CA GLU A 55 -10.34 6.94 -15.74
C GLU A 55 -9.96 8.34 -16.19
N HIS A 56 -9.86 9.29 -15.27
CA HIS A 56 -9.48 10.67 -15.56
C HIS A 56 -7.98 10.90 -15.47
N ALA A 57 -7.21 9.86 -15.18
CA ALA A 57 -5.76 9.97 -15.10
C ALA A 57 -5.16 10.37 -16.45
N THR A 58 -4.28 11.35 -16.42
CA THR A 58 -3.59 11.82 -17.63
C THR A 58 -2.52 10.83 -18.04
N PRO A 59 -2.17 10.78 -19.35
CA PRO A 59 -1.03 9.97 -19.79
C PRO A 59 0.27 10.32 -19.06
N GLY A 60 0.47 11.59 -18.75
CA GLY A 60 1.66 12.04 -18.03
C GLY A 60 1.73 11.48 -16.61
N LEU A 61 0.60 11.40 -15.92
CA LEU A 61 0.56 10.82 -14.58
C LEU A 61 0.82 9.31 -14.61
N ILE A 62 0.25 8.62 -15.60
CA ILE A 62 0.47 7.19 -15.79
C ILE A 62 1.96 6.93 -16.04
N GLN A 63 2.56 7.70 -16.95
CA GLN A 63 3.98 7.57 -17.27
C GLN A 63 4.86 7.87 -16.05
N ALA A 64 4.51 8.87 -15.27
CA ALA A 64 5.24 9.19 -14.04
C ALA A 64 5.19 8.04 -13.04
N GLY A 65 4.02 7.43 -12.86
CA GLY A 65 3.88 6.27 -11.99
C GLY A 65 4.76 5.12 -12.43
N GLU A 66 4.76 4.82 -13.73
CA GLU A 66 5.60 3.76 -14.29
C GLU A 66 7.08 4.08 -14.16
N ALA A 67 7.46 5.35 -14.40
CA ALA A 67 8.85 5.79 -14.27
C ALA A 67 9.37 5.65 -12.84
N HIS A 68 8.50 5.79 -11.84
CA HIS A 68 8.86 5.59 -10.44
C HIS A 68 8.75 4.13 -9.98
N GLY A 69 8.54 3.21 -10.90
CA GLY A 69 8.59 1.79 -10.62
C GLY A 69 7.28 1.17 -10.16
N PHE A 70 6.15 1.83 -10.43
CA PHE A 70 4.84 1.28 -10.11
C PHE A 70 4.22 0.59 -11.32
N ALA A 71 3.50 -0.49 -11.07
CA ALA A 71 2.52 -0.97 -12.02
C ALA A 71 1.28 -0.11 -11.88
N VAL A 72 0.90 0.60 -12.93
CA VAL A 72 -0.26 1.50 -12.87
C VAL A 72 -1.51 0.74 -13.26
N VAL A 73 -2.52 0.79 -12.38
CA VAL A 73 -3.81 0.15 -12.60
C VAL A 73 -4.86 1.25 -12.72
N THR A 74 -5.51 1.34 -13.87
CA THR A 74 -6.61 2.29 -14.07
C THR A 74 -7.94 1.56 -14.02
N THR A 75 -8.94 2.19 -13.43
CA THR A 75 -10.27 1.62 -13.33
C THR A 75 -11.33 2.66 -13.64
N SER A 76 -12.41 2.24 -14.28
CA SER A 76 -13.55 3.11 -14.58
C SER A 76 -14.56 3.16 -13.45
N GLY A 77 -14.36 2.37 -12.40
CA GLY A 77 -15.22 2.34 -11.24
C GLY A 77 -14.54 2.93 -10.01
N ASP A 78 -14.96 2.46 -8.86
CA ASP A 78 -14.39 2.90 -7.59
C ASP A 78 -12.98 2.34 -7.43
N VAL A 79 -12.01 3.23 -7.38
CA VAL A 79 -10.59 2.88 -7.22
C VAL A 79 -10.37 2.12 -5.91
N ASP A 80 -11.02 2.57 -4.84
CA ASP A 80 -10.90 1.95 -3.52
C ASP A 80 -11.36 0.49 -3.51
N VAL A 81 -12.44 0.17 -4.22
CA VAL A 81 -12.94 -1.20 -4.32
C VAL A 81 -11.91 -2.09 -5.04
N LYS A 82 -11.40 -1.62 -6.17
CA LYS A 82 -10.41 -2.37 -6.94
C LYS A 82 -9.14 -2.62 -6.13
N LEU A 83 -8.65 -1.58 -5.47
CA LEU A 83 -7.47 -1.70 -4.62
C LEU A 83 -7.70 -2.68 -3.47
N ALA A 84 -8.82 -2.56 -2.78
CA ALA A 84 -9.14 -3.43 -1.64
C ALA A 84 -9.21 -4.89 -2.06
N VAL A 85 -9.82 -5.20 -3.21
CA VAL A 85 -9.91 -6.56 -3.74
C VAL A 85 -8.51 -7.09 -4.06
N ASP A 86 -7.71 -6.32 -4.77
CA ASP A 86 -6.36 -6.75 -5.17
C ASP A 86 -5.44 -6.96 -3.96
N ALA A 87 -5.51 -6.06 -2.99
CA ALA A 87 -4.70 -6.15 -1.77
C ALA A 87 -5.10 -7.39 -0.95
N THR A 88 -6.39 -7.62 -0.80
CA THR A 88 -6.91 -8.77 -0.06
C THR A 88 -6.51 -10.08 -0.74
N LEU A 89 -6.60 -10.15 -2.07
CA LEU A 89 -6.18 -11.33 -2.82
C LEU A 89 -4.68 -11.60 -2.68
N ALA A 90 -3.85 -10.56 -2.73
CA ALA A 90 -2.41 -10.73 -2.57
C ALA A 90 -2.08 -11.32 -1.20
N ALA A 91 -2.73 -10.83 -0.15
CA ALA A 91 -2.54 -11.34 1.20
C ALA A 91 -3.08 -12.77 1.35
N ALA A 92 -4.27 -13.04 0.81
CA ALA A 92 -4.92 -14.34 0.93
C ALA A 92 -4.16 -15.44 0.17
N LYS A 93 -3.55 -15.09 -0.94
CA LYS A 93 -2.74 -16.04 -1.73
C LYS A 93 -1.29 -16.15 -1.26
N GLU A 94 -0.98 -15.54 -0.15
CA GLU A 94 0.35 -15.58 0.46
C GLU A 94 1.46 -15.09 -0.48
N ARG A 95 1.14 -14.13 -1.34
CA ARG A 95 2.11 -13.54 -2.27
C ARG A 95 2.97 -12.48 -1.61
N ILE A 96 2.53 -11.98 -0.48
CA ILE A 96 3.21 -10.95 0.29
C ILE A 96 3.18 -11.33 1.77
N ASP A 97 4.20 -10.91 2.49
CA ASP A 97 4.29 -11.09 3.94
C ASP A 97 3.91 -9.82 4.68
N THR A 98 4.03 -8.68 4.00
CA THR A 98 3.63 -7.38 4.54
C THR A 98 2.76 -6.65 3.50
N LEU A 99 1.61 -6.18 3.95
CA LEU A 99 0.71 -5.37 3.14
C LEU A 99 0.85 -3.91 3.56
N VAL A 100 1.19 -3.05 2.60
CA VAL A 100 1.29 -1.61 2.82
C VAL A 100 0.23 -0.92 1.97
N ILE A 101 -0.64 -0.16 2.62
CA ILE A 101 -1.67 0.64 1.92
C ILE A 101 -1.39 2.12 2.19
N ALA A 102 -1.27 2.89 1.11
CA ALA A 102 -1.14 4.35 1.18
C ALA A 102 -2.48 4.97 0.81
N SER A 103 -3.19 5.48 1.81
CA SER A 103 -4.49 6.12 1.67
C SER A 103 -4.91 6.72 3.01
N ARG A 104 -5.91 7.58 2.98
CA ARG A 104 -6.60 8.07 4.18
C ARG A 104 -8.01 7.52 4.29
N ASP A 105 -8.42 6.66 3.36
CA ASP A 105 -9.79 6.15 3.29
C ASP A 105 -9.99 5.00 4.28
N THR A 106 -10.92 5.19 5.22
CA THR A 106 -11.25 4.18 6.23
C THR A 106 -11.84 2.91 5.64
N ASP A 107 -12.30 2.95 4.39
CA ASP A 107 -12.85 1.77 3.71
C ASP A 107 -11.81 0.68 3.52
N PHE A 108 -10.52 0.97 3.69
CA PHE A 108 -9.46 -0.05 3.63
C PHE A 108 -9.25 -0.80 4.94
N LYS A 109 -9.95 -0.42 5.99
CA LYS A 109 -9.86 -1.14 7.27
C LYS A 109 -10.13 -2.63 7.13
N PRO A 110 -11.20 -3.09 6.42
CA PRO A 110 -11.43 -4.52 6.24
C PRO A 110 -10.29 -5.25 5.52
N ALA A 111 -9.64 -4.59 4.55
CA ALA A 111 -8.51 -5.19 3.84
C ALA A 111 -7.34 -5.42 4.78
N LEU A 112 -7.03 -4.44 5.63
CA LEU A 112 -5.97 -4.57 6.63
C LEU A 112 -6.29 -5.68 7.64
N GLU A 113 -7.53 -5.73 8.10
CA GLU A 113 -7.96 -6.76 9.05
C GLU A 113 -7.85 -8.16 8.46
N THR A 114 -8.30 -8.34 7.22
CA THR A 114 -8.22 -9.62 6.54
C THR A 114 -6.77 -10.05 6.33
N ALA A 115 -5.91 -9.13 5.92
CA ALA A 115 -4.49 -9.41 5.75
C ALA A 115 -3.86 -9.87 7.07
N ALA A 116 -4.17 -9.20 8.16
CA ALA A 116 -3.67 -9.57 9.49
C ALA A 116 -4.13 -10.96 9.90
N GLU A 117 -5.39 -11.30 9.62
CA GLU A 117 -5.93 -12.64 9.90
C GLU A 117 -5.20 -13.72 9.09
N ARG A 118 -4.67 -13.38 7.93
CA ARG A 118 -3.90 -14.29 7.09
C ARG A 118 -2.42 -14.33 7.45
N GLY A 119 -2.03 -13.65 8.51
CA GLY A 119 -0.65 -13.64 8.98
C GLY A 119 0.23 -12.58 8.36
N CYS A 120 -0.32 -11.68 7.57
CA CYS A 120 0.45 -10.56 7.03
C CYS A 120 0.68 -9.49 8.08
N ARG A 121 1.86 -8.89 8.05
CA ARG A 121 2.09 -7.64 8.74
C ARG A 121 1.40 -6.54 7.93
N THR A 122 0.81 -5.57 8.60
CA THR A 122 0.09 -4.49 7.93
C THR A 122 0.65 -3.13 8.28
N VAL A 123 0.73 -2.27 7.27
CA VAL A 123 1.28 -0.92 7.39
C VAL A 123 0.35 0.05 6.67
N ALA A 124 0.01 1.14 7.33
CA ALA A 124 -0.77 2.22 6.71
C ALA A 124 0.12 3.45 6.54
N ILE A 125 0.07 4.07 5.37
CA ILE A 125 0.79 5.31 5.10
C ILE A 125 -0.23 6.41 4.81
N ALA A 126 -0.20 7.48 5.60
CA ALA A 126 -1.01 8.67 5.37
C ALA A 126 -0.24 9.70 4.54
N PRO A 127 -0.91 10.40 3.60
CA PRO A 127 -0.22 11.37 2.74
C PRO A 127 0.22 12.65 3.44
N GLY A 128 -0.20 12.88 4.66
CA GLY A 128 0.12 14.03 5.47
C GLY A 128 -0.78 14.05 6.70
N GLU A 129 -0.59 14.99 7.60
CA GLU A 129 -1.40 15.07 8.83
C GLU A 129 -2.90 15.19 8.52
N TYR A 130 -3.26 15.99 7.53
CA TYR A 130 -4.66 16.12 7.10
C TYR A 130 -5.22 14.85 6.47
N GLY A 131 -4.35 14.01 5.93
CA GLY A 131 -4.73 12.74 5.33
C GLY A 131 -4.65 11.58 6.30
N ARG A 132 -4.37 11.85 7.56
CA ARG A 132 -4.25 10.79 8.55
C ARG A 132 -5.62 10.27 8.95
N SER A 133 -5.76 8.98 8.89
CA SER A 133 -6.93 8.27 9.39
C SER A 133 -6.55 7.52 10.65
N ASP A 134 -7.10 7.92 11.77
CA ASP A 134 -6.85 7.22 13.04
C ASP A 134 -7.38 5.78 12.98
N ALA A 135 -8.46 5.54 12.25
CA ALA A 135 -8.99 4.20 12.08
C ALA A 135 -7.99 3.29 11.37
N LEU A 136 -7.37 3.76 10.29
CA LEU A 136 -6.35 2.98 9.60
C LEU A 136 -5.08 2.83 10.42
N ALA A 137 -4.63 3.91 11.06
CA ALA A 137 -3.44 3.88 11.89
C ALA A 137 -3.58 2.88 13.05
N ASN A 138 -4.75 2.83 13.66
CA ASN A 138 -5.01 1.93 14.79
C ASN A 138 -5.27 0.49 14.36
N THR A 139 -5.72 0.27 13.13
CA THR A 139 -5.99 -1.07 12.61
C THR A 139 -4.70 -1.74 12.12
N ALA A 140 -3.81 -0.98 11.50
CA ALA A 140 -2.53 -1.51 11.00
C ALA A 140 -1.57 -1.79 12.16
N HIS A 141 -0.67 -2.75 11.96
CA HIS A 141 0.39 -3.02 12.94
C HIS A 141 1.33 -1.82 13.08
N GLU A 142 1.51 -1.07 12.00
CA GLU A 142 2.40 0.09 11.96
C GLU A 142 1.80 1.16 11.06
N SER A 143 2.06 2.41 11.35
CA SER A 143 1.58 3.53 10.54
C SER A 143 2.67 4.57 10.35
N HIS A 144 2.64 5.23 9.21
CA HIS A 144 3.53 6.33 8.87
C HIS A 144 2.71 7.49 8.35
N THR A 145 3.12 8.70 8.67
CA THR A 145 2.55 9.91 8.10
C THR A 145 3.66 10.62 7.34
N LEU A 146 3.44 10.90 6.06
CA LEU A 146 4.41 11.63 5.26
C LEU A 146 4.52 13.06 5.75
N GLU A 147 5.73 13.60 5.72
CA GLU A 147 5.96 15.00 6.09
C GLU A 147 5.46 15.92 4.96
N GLU A 148 4.82 16.98 5.36
CA GLU A 148 4.30 17.98 4.44
C GLU A 148 5.34 19.05 4.09
#